data_e57c9243434e8ee226a1555aefe1e6bc
#
_entry.id   e57c9243434e8ee226a1555aefe1e6bc
#
_cell.length_a   1.000
_cell.length_b   1.000
_cell.length_c   1.000
_cell.angle_alpha   90.00
_cell.angle_beta   90.00
_cell.angle_gamma   90.00
#
_symmetry.space_group_name_H-M   'P 1'
#
loop_
_entity.id
_entity.type
_entity.pdbx_description
1 polymer ?
#
loop_
_entity_poly.entity_id
_entity_poly.type
_entity_poly.pdbx_seq_one_letter_code
_entity_poly.pdbx_strand_id
1 'polypeptide(L)'
;MCKPIQVVTVAIVAHLAAGALAAQEPQGTTADQSGKCVTWGPVQRTVWYDYRLINPTPKPATDVDVHVPLPRLSPRQEIHYLRLPGRKEHRVFTDEHGQRIVHYRFDRIEPGEHVDLGYVVGITLKNIQWNASEPSRTGESPVLTPEQRQRYLTAETNYSMDSEIMRSAAASLTEGATTDYEKLARIHDYVTDSIRYVR
;
A
#
# COMPACT_ATOMS: atom_id res chain seq x y z
N MET A 1 -25.97 19.03 11.86
CA MET A 1 -26.05 19.19 10.39
C MET A 1 -24.82 18.52 9.80
N CYS A 2 -24.97 17.31 9.25
CA CYS A 2 -23.86 16.64 8.54
C CYS A 2 -23.61 17.38 7.23
N LYS A 3 -22.39 17.89 7.03
CA LYS A 3 -21.95 18.40 5.72
C LYS A 3 -21.92 17.21 4.74
N PRO A 4 -22.47 17.36 3.53
CA PRO A 4 -22.38 16.30 2.52
C PRO A 4 -20.92 16.06 2.16
N ILE A 5 -20.47 14.81 2.25
CA ILE A 5 -19.16 14.37 1.76
C ILE A 5 -19.20 14.52 0.24
N GLN A 6 -18.44 15.46 -0.30
CA GLN A 6 -18.24 15.56 -1.74
C GLN A 6 -17.31 14.44 -2.17
N VAL A 7 -17.81 13.50 -2.96
CA VAL A 7 -16.99 12.45 -3.57
C VAL A 7 -16.21 13.07 -4.70
N VAL A 8 -14.91 13.20 -4.52
CA VAL A 8 -13.98 13.64 -5.55
C VAL A 8 -13.41 12.40 -6.24
N THR A 9 -13.63 12.27 -7.53
CA THR A 9 -13.06 11.15 -8.31
C THR A 9 -11.57 11.39 -8.51
N VAL A 10 -10.73 10.51 -7.98
CA VAL A 10 -9.27 10.54 -8.17
C VAL A 10 -8.92 9.58 -9.29
N ALA A 11 -8.42 10.08 -10.40
CA ALA A 11 -7.82 9.24 -11.42
C ALA A 11 -6.33 9.06 -11.10
N ILE A 12 -5.92 7.84 -10.81
CA ILE A 12 -4.51 7.50 -10.55
C ILE A 12 -3.90 7.01 -11.86
N VAL A 13 -2.96 7.78 -12.40
CA VAL A 13 -2.15 7.36 -13.56
C VAL A 13 -0.74 7.12 -13.06
N ALA A 14 -0.38 5.86 -12.83
CA ALA A 14 0.99 5.48 -12.50
C ALA A 14 1.75 5.23 -13.81
N HIS A 15 2.67 6.09 -14.17
CA HIS A 15 3.62 5.85 -15.25
C HIS A 15 4.88 5.20 -14.67
N LEU A 16 5.02 3.90 -14.87
CA LEU A 16 6.29 3.19 -14.67
C LEU A 16 7.10 3.31 -15.96
N ALA A 17 7.96 4.29 -16.06
CA ALA A 17 8.99 4.30 -17.09
C ALA A 17 10.06 3.27 -16.71
N ALA A 18 9.87 2.02 -17.15
CA ALA A 18 10.88 0.99 -17.07
C ALA A 18 11.94 1.25 -18.15
N GLY A 19 13.01 1.95 -17.80
CA GLY A 19 14.22 1.88 -18.55
C GLY A 19 14.71 0.42 -18.52
N ALA A 20 14.72 -0.26 -19.66
CA ALA A 20 15.26 -1.60 -19.78
C ALA A 20 16.76 -1.57 -19.50
N LEU A 21 17.13 -1.84 -18.27
CA LEU A 21 18.48 -2.27 -17.93
C LEU A 21 18.47 -3.79 -18.00
N ALA A 22 19.43 -4.33 -18.77
CA ALA A 22 19.67 -5.76 -18.89
C ALA A 22 19.62 -6.43 -17.51
N ALA A 23 18.95 -7.58 -17.45
CA ALA A 23 18.89 -8.40 -16.26
C ALA A 23 20.34 -8.75 -15.86
N GLN A 24 20.85 -8.08 -14.84
CA GLN A 24 22.08 -8.48 -14.18
C GLN A 24 21.77 -9.74 -13.38
N GLU A 25 22.51 -10.79 -13.63
CA GLU A 25 22.49 -12.00 -12.78
C GLU A 25 22.70 -11.63 -11.32
N PRO A 26 22.05 -12.33 -10.39
CA PRO A 26 22.09 -12.01 -8.97
C PRO A 26 23.48 -12.18 -8.41
N GLN A 27 24.22 -11.10 -8.29
CA GLN A 27 25.47 -11.06 -7.56
C GLN A 27 25.18 -10.79 -6.08
N GLY A 28 25.48 -11.76 -5.24
CA GLY A 28 25.43 -11.62 -3.79
C GLY A 28 24.05 -11.80 -3.16
N THR A 29 23.69 -13.04 -2.96
CA THR A 29 22.51 -13.43 -2.17
C THR A 29 22.85 -13.31 -0.69
N THR A 30 22.15 -12.46 0.05
CA THR A 30 22.26 -12.39 1.51
C THR A 30 20.98 -12.99 2.10
N ALA A 31 21.10 -14.15 2.73
CA ALA A 31 20.02 -14.68 3.56
C ALA A 31 19.94 -13.86 4.85
N ASP A 32 18.74 -13.61 5.34
CA ASP A 32 18.62 -13.10 6.70
C ASP A 32 19.06 -14.19 7.69
N GLN A 33 19.41 -13.78 8.92
CA GLN A 33 19.89 -14.70 9.94
C GLN A 33 18.87 -15.78 10.34
N SER A 34 17.60 -15.63 9.96
CA SER A 34 16.52 -16.59 10.20
C SER A 34 16.30 -17.58 9.05
N GLY A 35 16.96 -17.39 7.92
CA GLY A 35 16.75 -18.22 6.71
C GLY A 35 15.38 -18.06 6.05
N LYS A 36 14.54 -17.15 6.56
CA LYS A 36 13.16 -16.96 6.10
C LYS A 36 13.04 -16.10 4.87
N CYS A 37 14.06 -15.31 4.59
CA CYS A 37 14.04 -14.33 3.53
C CYS A 37 15.40 -14.29 2.84
N VAL A 38 15.38 -14.32 1.54
CA VAL A 38 16.57 -14.14 0.71
C VAL A 38 16.46 -12.81 0.00
N THR A 39 17.46 -11.97 0.16
CA THR A 39 17.56 -10.70 -0.57
C THR A 39 18.72 -10.76 -1.55
N TRP A 40 18.51 -10.21 -2.75
CA TRP A 40 19.58 -10.13 -3.74
C TRP A 40 19.49 -8.83 -4.54
N GLY A 41 20.61 -8.47 -5.14
CA GLY A 41 20.79 -7.45 -6.15
C GLY A 41 20.03 -6.16 -5.90
N PRO A 42 20.65 -5.10 -5.34
CA PRO A 42 19.98 -3.81 -5.22
C PRO A 42 19.61 -3.30 -6.61
N VAL A 43 18.37 -2.91 -6.79
CA VAL A 43 17.87 -2.32 -8.03
C VAL A 43 17.55 -0.85 -7.77
N GLN A 44 18.25 0.04 -8.46
CA GLN A 44 17.95 1.46 -8.42
C GLN A 44 16.82 1.81 -9.40
N ARG A 45 15.89 2.61 -8.94
CA ARG A 45 14.74 3.09 -9.73
C ARG A 45 14.46 4.56 -9.42
N THR A 46 13.99 5.25 -10.42
CA THR A 46 13.28 6.52 -10.25
C THR A 46 11.81 6.26 -10.49
N VAL A 47 10.99 6.61 -9.52
CA VAL A 47 9.54 6.44 -9.59
C VAL A 47 8.89 7.81 -9.64
N TRP A 48 8.05 8.00 -10.63
CA TRP A 48 7.14 9.14 -10.74
C TRP A 48 5.78 8.69 -10.28
N TYR A 49 5.20 9.44 -9.39
CA TYR A 49 3.88 9.17 -8.86
C TYR A 49 3.01 10.40 -9.10
N ASP A 50 2.13 10.29 -10.09
CA ASP A 50 1.32 11.40 -10.55
C ASP A 50 -0.14 11.17 -10.14
N TYR A 51 -0.71 12.14 -9.44
CA TYR A 51 -2.13 12.20 -9.13
C TYR A 51 -2.73 13.38 -9.86
N ARG A 52 -3.85 13.16 -10.48
CA ARG A 52 -4.67 14.24 -11.03
C ARG A 52 -5.98 14.31 -10.26
N LEU A 53 -6.15 15.41 -9.53
CA LEU A 53 -7.40 15.74 -8.87
C LEU A 53 -8.24 16.58 -9.84
N ILE A 54 -9.48 16.13 -10.09
CA ILE A 54 -10.40 16.83 -11.00
C ILE A 54 -11.69 17.11 -10.23
N ASN A 55 -12.22 18.32 -10.38
CA ASN A 55 -13.59 18.61 -9.94
C ASN A 55 -14.56 18.32 -11.10
N PRO A 56 -15.22 17.16 -11.16
CA PRO A 56 -16.13 16.79 -12.24
C PRO A 56 -17.52 17.38 -12.06
N THR A 57 -17.76 18.10 -10.98
CA THR A 57 -19.09 18.64 -10.67
C THR A 57 -19.32 19.99 -11.32
N PRO A 58 -20.58 20.42 -11.55
CA PRO A 58 -20.88 21.74 -12.08
C PRO A 58 -20.72 22.87 -11.05
N LYS A 59 -20.33 22.55 -9.83
CA LYS A 59 -20.15 23.52 -8.73
C LYS A 59 -18.70 23.49 -8.25
N PRO A 60 -18.19 24.64 -7.76
CA PRO A 60 -16.88 24.64 -7.12
C PRO A 60 -16.82 23.70 -5.91
N ALA A 61 -15.74 22.97 -5.78
CA ALA A 61 -15.42 22.25 -4.57
C ALA A 61 -14.64 23.18 -3.62
N THR A 62 -15.03 23.25 -2.37
CA THR A 62 -14.40 24.11 -1.36
C THR A 62 -13.86 23.28 -0.21
N ASP A 63 -12.84 23.81 0.48
CA ASP A 63 -12.20 23.15 1.63
C ASP A 63 -11.75 21.70 1.31
N VAL A 64 -11.03 21.53 0.20
CA VAL A 64 -10.59 20.22 -0.24
C VAL A 64 -9.25 19.88 0.38
N ASP A 65 -9.23 18.82 1.17
CA ASP A 65 -8.01 18.25 1.75
C ASP A 65 -7.57 17.01 0.98
N VAL A 66 -6.31 16.97 0.56
CA VAL A 66 -5.73 15.85 -0.19
C VAL A 66 -4.54 15.29 0.56
N HIS A 67 -4.58 14.00 0.84
CA HIS A 67 -3.52 13.28 1.53
C HIS A 67 -2.85 12.31 0.55
N VAL A 68 -1.57 12.52 0.27
CA VAL A 68 -0.79 11.67 -0.64
C VAL A 68 0.24 10.91 0.19
N PRO A 69 0.17 9.57 0.23
CA PRO A 69 1.16 8.78 0.95
C PRO A 69 2.52 8.87 0.27
N LEU A 70 3.56 9.09 1.05
CA LEU A 70 4.95 9.09 0.59
C LEU A 70 5.60 7.73 0.80
N PRO A 71 6.62 7.39 0.02
CA PRO A 71 7.38 6.17 0.22
C PRO A 71 7.91 6.05 1.64
N ARG A 72 7.78 4.86 2.22
CA ARG A 72 8.24 4.57 3.57
C ARG A 72 9.70 4.10 3.55
N LEU A 73 10.49 4.56 4.51
CA LEU A 73 11.80 3.97 4.78
C LEU A 73 11.63 2.56 5.32
N SER A 74 12.38 1.61 4.79
CA SER A 74 12.41 0.24 5.29
C SER A 74 13.81 -0.36 5.10
N PRO A 75 14.17 -1.43 5.80
CA PRO A 75 15.44 -2.13 5.56
C PRO A 75 15.63 -2.62 4.11
N ARG A 76 14.57 -2.62 3.34
CA ARG A 76 14.52 -3.13 1.95
C ARG A 76 14.39 -2.04 0.91
N GLN A 77 14.15 -0.81 1.36
CA GLN A 77 13.95 0.35 0.51
C GLN A 77 14.75 1.53 1.06
N GLU A 78 15.73 1.95 0.31
CA GLU A 78 16.50 3.15 0.58
C GLU A 78 16.00 4.27 -0.31
N ILE A 79 15.77 5.46 0.26
CA ILE A 79 15.32 6.64 -0.45
C ILE A 79 16.49 7.59 -0.59
N HIS A 80 16.94 7.87 -1.82
CA HIS A 80 18.05 8.77 -2.11
C HIS A 80 17.60 10.22 -2.20
N TYR A 81 16.45 10.44 -2.82
CA TYR A 81 15.81 11.75 -2.90
C TYR A 81 14.31 11.62 -3.04
N LEU A 82 13.61 12.64 -2.61
CA LEU A 82 12.17 12.82 -2.79
C LEU A 82 11.93 14.27 -3.20
N ARG A 83 11.23 14.49 -4.30
CA ARG A 83 10.84 15.81 -4.79
C ARG A 83 9.34 15.88 -4.93
N LEU A 84 8.76 16.92 -4.38
CA LEU A 84 7.33 17.23 -4.50
C LEU A 84 7.19 18.32 -5.57
N PRO A 85 6.75 18.00 -6.80
CA PRO A 85 6.64 18.98 -7.85
C PRO A 85 5.51 19.99 -7.57
N GLY A 86 5.78 21.23 -7.81
CA GLY A 86 4.85 22.25 -8.26
C GLY A 86 3.97 22.97 -7.26
N ARG A 87 3.90 22.63 -5.97
CA ARG A 87 3.01 23.34 -5.04
C ARG A 87 3.75 23.93 -3.84
N LYS A 88 3.44 25.22 -3.57
CA LYS A 88 4.10 25.98 -2.50
C LYS A 88 3.61 25.64 -1.11
N GLU A 89 2.35 25.30 -0.95
CA GLU A 89 1.75 25.07 0.36
C GLU A 89 1.39 23.60 0.53
N HIS A 90 2.20 22.92 1.29
CA HIS A 90 1.96 21.56 1.72
C HIS A 90 2.57 21.32 3.10
N ARG A 91 2.01 20.36 3.81
CA ARG A 91 2.54 19.89 5.09
C ARG A 91 2.90 18.42 4.96
N VAL A 92 4.09 18.05 5.42
CA VAL A 92 4.47 16.63 5.54
C VAL A 92 4.40 16.25 7.01
N PHE A 93 3.75 15.14 7.29
CA PHE A 93 3.67 14.58 8.63
C PHE A 93 3.76 13.05 8.57
N THR A 94 3.96 12.44 9.72
CA THR A 94 3.95 10.98 9.89
C THR A 94 2.75 10.65 10.76
N ASP A 95 1.95 9.69 10.30
CA ASP A 95 0.81 9.21 11.07
C ASP A 95 1.22 8.26 12.20
N GLU A 96 0.25 7.81 12.97
CA GLU A 96 0.44 6.89 14.09
C GLU A 96 0.94 5.48 13.66
N HIS A 97 0.86 5.16 12.37
CA HIS A 97 1.37 3.91 11.78
C HIS A 97 2.78 4.06 11.19
N GLY A 98 3.39 5.24 11.34
CA GLY A 98 4.69 5.55 10.76
C GLY A 98 4.64 5.79 9.24
N GLN A 99 3.44 5.98 8.66
CA GLN A 99 3.28 6.35 7.26
C GLN A 99 3.53 7.85 7.10
N ARG A 100 4.45 8.23 6.23
CA ARG A 100 4.67 9.62 5.85
C ARG A 100 3.61 10.03 4.84
N ILE A 101 3.01 11.19 5.06
CA ILE A 101 1.92 11.71 4.24
C ILE A 101 2.22 13.17 3.91
N VAL A 102 2.05 13.56 2.67
CA VAL A 102 1.97 14.98 2.29
C VAL A 102 0.51 15.39 2.21
N HIS A 103 0.18 16.47 2.89
CA HIS A 103 -1.15 17.06 2.93
C HIS A 103 -1.17 18.36 2.14
N TYR A 104 -2.09 18.45 1.21
CA TYR A 104 -2.40 19.67 0.46
C TYR A 104 -3.79 20.14 0.85
N ARG A 105 -3.97 21.45 0.96
CA ARG A 105 -5.27 22.07 1.16
C ARG A 105 -5.56 23.03 0.02
N PHE A 106 -6.78 22.95 -0.49
CA PHE A 106 -7.30 23.83 -1.53
C PHE A 106 -8.56 24.49 -1.01
N ASP A 107 -8.56 25.81 -0.94
CA ASP A 107 -9.75 26.57 -0.53
C ASP A 107 -10.87 26.38 -1.55
N ARG A 108 -10.50 26.24 -2.82
CA ARG A 108 -11.47 26.13 -3.91
C ARG A 108 -10.85 25.47 -5.15
N ILE A 109 -11.64 24.62 -5.80
CA ILE A 109 -11.33 24.00 -7.11
C ILE A 109 -12.56 24.22 -7.99
N GLU A 110 -12.37 24.89 -9.11
CA GLU A 110 -13.47 25.23 -10.03
C GLU A 110 -13.99 24.00 -10.78
N PRO A 111 -15.23 24.06 -11.32
CA PRO A 111 -15.75 23.04 -12.21
C PRO A 111 -14.82 22.75 -13.39
N GLY A 112 -14.48 21.48 -13.60
CA GLY A 112 -13.58 21.06 -14.66
C GLY A 112 -12.10 21.40 -14.44
N GLU A 113 -11.77 22.14 -13.38
CA GLU A 113 -10.38 22.39 -13.01
C GLU A 113 -9.71 21.08 -12.57
N HIS A 114 -8.45 20.94 -12.95
CA HIS A 114 -7.61 19.84 -12.46
C HIS A 114 -6.35 20.38 -11.78
N VAL A 115 -5.89 19.61 -10.81
CA VAL A 115 -4.68 19.87 -10.05
C VAL A 115 -3.80 18.63 -10.13
N ASP A 116 -2.59 18.79 -10.67
CA ASP A 116 -1.62 17.72 -10.70
C ASP A 116 -0.80 17.75 -9.41
N LEU A 117 -0.77 16.60 -8.73
CA LEU A 117 -0.08 16.34 -7.48
C LEU A 117 0.82 15.11 -7.66
N GLY A 118 1.68 14.86 -6.71
CA GLY A 118 2.50 13.66 -6.75
C GLY A 118 3.90 13.87 -6.23
N TYR A 119 4.81 12.99 -6.63
CA TYR A 119 6.22 13.08 -6.27
C TYR A 119 7.10 12.31 -7.24
N VAL A 120 8.38 12.69 -7.24
CA VAL A 120 9.46 11.93 -7.88
C VAL A 120 10.39 11.43 -6.80
N VAL A 121 10.68 10.15 -6.81
CA VAL A 121 11.56 9.53 -5.81
C VAL A 121 12.61 8.65 -6.47
N GLY A 122 13.87 8.82 -6.05
CA GLY A 122 14.96 7.91 -6.35
C GLY A 122 15.11 6.89 -5.22
N ILE A 123 15.00 5.62 -5.55
CA ILE A 123 15.04 4.53 -4.56
C ILE A 123 15.98 3.42 -4.98
N THR A 124 16.57 2.77 -3.99
CA THR A 124 17.15 1.44 -4.15
C THR A 124 16.24 0.42 -3.49
N LEU A 125 15.83 -0.57 -4.25
CA LEU A 125 15.05 -1.70 -3.77
C LEU A 125 15.93 -2.95 -3.74
N LYS A 126 15.84 -3.72 -2.68
CA LYS A 126 16.38 -5.09 -2.63
C LYS A 126 15.28 -6.05 -3.04
N ASN A 127 15.60 -6.95 -3.97
CA ASN A 127 14.70 -8.05 -4.28
C ASN A 127 14.59 -8.98 -3.06
N ILE A 128 13.42 -9.53 -2.85
CA ILE A 128 13.11 -10.36 -1.70
C ILE A 128 12.35 -11.58 -2.16
N GLN A 129 12.82 -12.72 -1.70
CA GLN A 129 12.08 -13.96 -1.80
C GLN A 129 11.85 -14.48 -0.38
N TRP A 130 10.60 -14.69 -0.06
CA TRP A 130 10.22 -15.33 1.19
C TRP A 130 10.23 -16.83 1.02
N ASN A 131 10.89 -17.53 1.91
CA ASN A 131 10.73 -18.97 2.01
C ASN A 131 9.53 -19.26 2.92
N ALA A 132 8.37 -19.40 2.32
CA ALA A 132 7.13 -19.69 3.03
C ALA A 132 6.89 -21.20 3.23
N SER A 133 7.81 -22.06 2.74
CA SER A 133 7.63 -23.52 2.76
C SER A 133 7.75 -24.13 4.16
N GLU A 134 8.33 -23.41 5.11
CA GLU A 134 8.38 -23.89 6.49
C GLU A 134 7.83 -22.82 7.43
N PRO A 135 6.72 -23.14 8.16
CA PRO A 135 6.26 -22.28 9.23
C PRO A 135 7.37 -22.21 10.28
N SER A 136 7.93 -21.04 10.47
CA SER A 136 8.91 -20.84 11.51
C SER A 136 8.32 -21.15 12.88
N ARG A 137 8.68 -22.27 13.42
CA ARG A 137 8.35 -22.66 14.80
C ARG A 137 9.20 -21.97 15.85
N THR A 138 10.20 -21.18 15.45
CA THR A 138 11.23 -20.66 16.37
C THR A 138 11.17 -19.17 16.63
N GLY A 139 10.27 -18.45 16.03
CA GLY A 139 10.05 -17.04 16.34
C GLY A 139 8.80 -16.90 17.19
N GLU A 140 8.89 -16.35 18.39
CA GLU A 140 7.72 -15.81 19.04
C GLU A 140 7.08 -14.82 18.07
N SER A 141 5.93 -15.20 17.53
CA SER A 141 5.09 -14.23 16.82
C SER A 141 4.88 -13.06 17.78
N PRO A 142 5.12 -11.83 17.38
CA PRO A 142 4.82 -10.71 18.24
C PRO A 142 3.35 -10.84 18.66
N VAL A 143 3.14 -11.12 19.93
CA VAL A 143 1.79 -11.24 20.48
C VAL A 143 1.19 -9.85 20.42
N LEU A 144 0.17 -9.68 19.59
CA LEU A 144 -0.57 -8.43 19.55
C LEU A 144 -1.16 -8.15 20.93
N THR A 145 -1.02 -6.93 21.42
CA THR A 145 -1.74 -6.51 22.61
C THR A 145 -3.24 -6.63 22.38
N PRO A 146 -4.06 -6.75 23.46
CA PRO A 146 -5.52 -6.76 23.31
C PRO A 146 -6.04 -5.57 22.48
N GLU A 147 -5.49 -4.38 22.67
CA GLU A 147 -5.85 -3.16 21.97
C GLU A 147 -5.46 -3.25 20.47
N GLN A 148 -4.25 -3.73 20.17
CA GLN A 148 -3.82 -3.97 18.79
C GLN A 148 -4.70 -5.02 18.12
N ARG A 149 -5.01 -6.10 18.82
CA ARG A 149 -5.89 -7.15 18.32
C ARG A 149 -7.29 -6.62 18.04
N GLN A 150 -7.86 -5.86 18.97
CA GLN A 150 -9.15 -5.21 18.77
C GLN A 150 -9.11 -4.29 17.55
N ARG A 151 -8.09 -3.43 17.45
CA ARG A 151 -7.93 -2.49 16.36
C ARG A 151 -7.84 -3.17 14.98
N TYR A 152 -7.02 -4.21 14.86
CA TYR A 152 -6.79 -4.89 13.57
C TYR A 152 -7.90 -5.88 13.18
N LEU A 153 -8.72 -6.32 14.13
CA LEU A 153 -9.79 -7.28 13.88
C LEU A 153 -11.18 -6.63 13.93
N THR A 154 -11.28 -5.33 14.15
CA THR A 154 -12.55 -4.62 14.11
C THR A 154 -12.94 -4.35 12.66
N ALA A 155 -14.17 -4.69 12.30
CA ALA A 155 -14.74 -4.35 11.01
C ALA A 155 -14.87 -2.83 10.87
N GLU A 156 -14.42 -2.28 9.75
CA GLU A 156 -14.57 -0.89 9.40
C GLU A 156 -15.66 -0.69 8.34
N THR A 157 -16.09 0.55 8.15
CA THR A 157 -17.19 0.90 7.24
C THR A 157 -17.00 0.37 5.80
N ASN A 158 -15.75 0.24 5.37
CA ASN A 158 -15.41 -0.24 4.02
C ASN A 158 -14.97 -1.72 3.98
N TYR A 159 -14.92 -2.39 5.13
CA TYR A 159 -14.47 -3.78 5.25
C TYR A 159 -15.48 -4.59 6.05
N SER A 160 -16.43 -5.19 5.35
CA SER A 160 -17.48 -6.03 5.94
C SER A 160 -16.95 -7.42 6.31
N MET A 161 -15.93 -7.49 7.18
CA MET A 161 -15.33 -8.77 7.60
C MET A 161 -16.34 -9.69 8.32
N ASP A 162 -17.39 -9.10 8.90
CA ASP A 162 -18.44 -9.83 9.61
C ASP A 162 -19.63 -10.23 8.72
N SER A 163 -19.56 -10.02 7.41
CA SER A 163 -20.62 -10.45 6.52
C SER A 163 -20.74 -11.97 6.50
N GLU A 164 -21.95 -12.46 6.37
CA GLU A 164 -22.25 -13.89 6.26
C GLU A 164 -21.46 -14.57 5.12
N ILE A 165 -21.33 -13.86 4.00
CA ILE A 165 -20.57 -14.35 2.82
C ILE A 165 -19.10 -14.56 3.19
N MET A 166 -18.48 -13.60 3.87
CA MET A 166 -17.07 -13.72 4.26
C MET A 166 -16.84 -14.82 5.28
N ARG A 167 -17.73 -14.92 6.27
CA ARG A 167 -17.63 -15.99 7.29
C ARG A 167 -17.84 -17.37 6.69
N SER A 168 -18.84 -17.53 5.85
CA SER A 168 -19.14 -18.80 5.18
C SER A 168 -18.00 -19.23 4.24
N ALA A 169 -17.45 -18.29 3.45
CA ALA A 169 -16.31 -18.56 2.59
C ALA A 169 -15.07 -18.97 3.41
N ALA A 170 -14.74 -18.22 4.46
CA ALA A 170 -13.61 -18.54 5.31
C ALA A 170 -13.76 -19.92 5.98
N ALA A 171 -14.95 -20.24 6.49
CA ALA A 171 -15.23 -21.53 7.09
C ALA A 171 -15.05 -22.69 6.10
N SER A 172 -15.63 -22.55 4.90
CA SER A 172 -15.53 -23.56 3.84
C SER A 172 -14.09 -23.77 3.37
N LEU A 173 -13.33 -22.66 3.14
CA LEU A 173 -11.95 -22.74 2.68
C LEU A 173 -11.01 -23.37 3.72
N THR A 174 -11.29 -23.16 4.99
CA THR A 174 -10.43 -23.63 6.07
C THR A 174 -10.88 -24.95 6.69
N GLU A 175 -11.94 -25.55 6.17
CA GLU A 175 -12.46 -26.84 6.65
C GLU A 175 -11.37 -27.92 6.61
N GLY A 176 -11.16 -28.62 7.72
CA GLY A 176 -10.13 -29.65 7.87
C GLY A 176 -8.69 -29.15 7.90
N ALA A 177 -8.44 -27.84 7.86
CA ALA A 177 -7.09 -27.30 8.09
C ALA A 177 -6.71 -27.41 9.58
N THR A 178 -5.55 -27.99 9.84
CA THR A 178 -5.08 -28.27 11.21
C THR A 178 -4.18 -27.18 11.77
N THR A 179 -3.60 -26.35 10.88
CA THR A 179 -2.69 -25.27 11.26
C THR A 179 -3.13 -23.93 10.67
N ASP A 180 -2.73 -22.85 11.31
CA ASP A 180 -3.00 -21.50 10.76
C ASP A 180 -2.29 -21.26 9.42
N TYR A 181 -1.14 -21.92 9.21
CA TYR A 181 -0.45 -21.88 7.92
C TYR A 181 -1.28 -22.53 6.80
N GLU A 182 -1.85 -23.70 7.05
CA GLU A 182 -2.74 -24.37 6.06
C GLU A 182 -3.98 -23.51 5.76
N LYS A 183 -4.57 -22.88 6.77
CA LYS A 183 -5.69 -21.96 6.58
C LYS A 183 -5.29 -20.78 5.69
N LEU A 184 -4.15 -20.16 6.03
CA LEU A 184 -3.63 -19.02 5.25
C LEU A 184 -3.31 -19.42 3.81
N ALA A 185 -2.66 -20.55 3.59
CA ALA A 185 -2.33 -21.03 2.24
C ALA A 185 -3.60 -21.24 1.40
N ARG A 186 -4.63 -21.89 1.93
CA ARG A 186 -5.89 -22.12 1.22
C ARG A 186 -6.62 -20.82 0.90
N ILE A 187 -6.65 -19.86 1.82
CA ILE A 187 -7.23 -18.54 1.57
C ILE A 187 -6.45 -17.80 0.50
N HIS A 188 -5.11 -17.83 0.56
CA HIS A 188 -4.25 -17.20 -0.43
C HIS A 188 -4.50 -17.76 -1.83
N ASP A 189 -4.50 -19.08 -1.97
CA ASP A 189 -4.73 -19.75 -3.26
C ASP A 189 -6.12 -19.39 -3.82
N TYR A 190 -7.15 -19.41 -2.98
CA TYR A 190 -8.48 -18.99 -3.39
C TYR A 190 -8.50 -17.54 -3.91
N VAL A 191 -7.84 -16.62 -3.22
CA VAL A 191 -7.78 -15.20 -3.62
C VAL A 191 -7.05 -15.07 -4.96
N THR A 192 -5.91 -15.73 -5.13
CA THR A 192 -5.12 -15.66 -6.36
C THR A 192 -5.82 -16.26 -7.56
N ASP A 193 -6.57 -17.35 -7.36
CA ASP A 193 -7.25 -18.07 -8.43
C ASP A 193 -8.61 -17.44 -8.80
N SER A 194 -9.31 -16.87 -7.83
CA SER A 194 -10.68 -16.40 -7.99
C SER A 194 -10.80 -14.91 -8.28
N ILE A 195 -9.86 -14.09 -7.78
CA ILE A 195 -9.93 -12.65 -7.95
C ILE A 195 -9.12 -12.24 -9.19
N ARG A 196 -9.84 -11.82 -10.23
CA ARG A 196 -9.23 -11.28 -11.44
C ARG A 196 -9.23 -9.75 -11.39
N TYR A 197 -8.08 -9.16 -11.60
CA TYR A 197 -7.99 -7.73 -11.84
C TYR A 197 -8.61 -7.41 -13.20
N VAL A 198 -9.71 -6.66 -13.19
CA VAL A 198 -10.29 -6.09 -14.41
C VAL A 198 -9.63 -4.73 -14.63
N ARG A 199 -8.93 -4.58 -15.74
CA ARG A 199 -8.33 -3.31 -16.19
C ARG A 199 -9.34 -2.51 -16.99
#